data_61fed7de61116253acb9ec4dbdd51451
#
_entry.id   61fed7de61116253acb9ec4dbdd51451
#
_cell.length_a   1.000
_cell.length_b   1.000
_cell.length_c   1.000
_cell.angle_alpha   90.00
_cell.angle_beta   90.00
_cell.angle_gamma   90.00
#
_symmetry.space_group_name_H-M   'P 1'
#
loop_
_entity.id
_entity.type
_entity.pdbx_description
1 polymer ?
#
loop_
_entity_poly.entity_id
_entity_poly.type
_entity_poly.pdbx_seq_one_letter_code
_entity_poly.pdbx_strand_id
1 'polypeptide(L)'
;VDYIDPPNALIDLVEDPNTKKYTSEQKLDIYRGRQIWVEHKYGVVTRYAHLSGIAEDVKLGSKIMKGQLIGFVGDSGTPESITAPGTENHLHFEIRQGKDYLGSDIKLEDMHEYYLAIFNQE
;
A
#
# COMPACT_ATOMS: atom_id res chain seq x y z
N VAL A 1 -7.23 3.23 -5.14
CA VAL A 1 -8.52 3.13 -4.46
C VAL A 1 -8.48 3.95 -3.19
N ASP A 2 -9.46 4.82 -3.00
CA ASP A 2 -9.53 5.57 -1.76
C ASP A 2 -9.91 4.63 -0.62
N TYR A 3 -9.23 4.80 0.49
CA TYR A 3 -9.43 4.00 1.67
C TYR A 3 -10.63 4.52 2.46
N ILE A 4 -11.63 3.68 2.61
CA ILE A 4 -12.77 3.98 3.47
C ILE A 4 -12.66 3.04 4.67
N ASP A 5 -12.03 3.52 5.70
CA ASP A 5 -11.91 2.77 6.94
C ASP A 5 -13.27 2.76 7.66
N PRO A 6 -13.82 1.59 8.00
CA PRO A 6 -14.91 1.58 8.96
C PRO A 6 -14.47 2.31 10.22
N PRO A 7 -15.27 3.25 10.74
CA PRO A 7 -14.90 3.96 11.96
C PRO A 7 -14.47 2.96 13.03
N ASN A 8 -13.34 3.14 13.63
CA ASN A 8 -12.79 2.31 14.70
C ASN A 8 -12.20 0.95 14.28
N ALA A 9 -12.15 0.60 12.99
CA ALA A 9 -11.58 -0.70 12.59
C ALA A 9 -10.13 -0.86 13.04
N LEU A 10 -9.31 0.16 12.84
CA LEU A 10 -7.92 0.12 13.27
C LEU A 10 -7.80 0.08 14.79
N ILE A 11 -8.65 0.80 15.49
CA ILE A 11 -8.70 0.79 16.96
C ILE A 11 -9.04 -0.62 17.45
N ASP A 12 -10.03 -1.26 16.86
CA ASP A 12 -10.41 -2.63 17.20
C ASP A 12 -9.22 -3.59 17.03
N LEU A 13 -8.46 -3.46 15.95
CA LEU A 13 -7.31 -4.32 15.69
C LEU A 13 -6.12 -4.04 16.62
N VAL A 14 -5.92 -2.80 17.03
CA VAL A 14 -4.87 -2.46 18.00
C VAL A 14 -5.19 -3.03 19.36
N GLU A 15 -6.46 -3.00 19.77
CA GLU A 15 -6.92 -3.54 21.04
C GLU A 15 -6.95 -5.08 21.04
N ASP A 16 -7.35 -5.68 19.93
CA ASP A 16 -7.41 -7.15 19.79
C ASP A 16 -6.99 -7.57 18.37
N PRO A 17 -5.66 -7.79 18.13
CA PRO A 17 -5.17 -8.22 16.82
C PRO A 17 -5.73 -9.56 16.34
N ASN A 18 -6.21 -10.38 17.25
CA ASN A 18 -6.76 -11.70 16.93
C ASN A 18 -8.28 -11.71 16.82
N THR A 19 -8.91 -10.54 16.78
CA THR A 19 -10.37 -10.47 16.68
C THR A 19 -10.89 -11.22 15.46
N LYS A 20 -12.03 -11.87 15.60
CA LYS A 20 -12.72 -12.56 14.50
C LYS A 20 -13.72 -11.66 13.77
N LYS A 21 -13.80 -10.38 14.17
CA LYS A 21 -14.68 -9.40 13.56
C LYS A 21 -14.33 -9.13 12.10
N TYR A 22 -13.05 -9.30 11.73
CA TYR A 22 -12.53 -9.05 10.39
C TYR A 22 -11.83 -10.29 9.85
N THR A 23 -11.92 -10.51 8.52
CA THR A 23 -11.15 -11.55 7.84
C THR A 23 -9.66 -11.16 7.79
N SER A 24 -8.81 -12.12 7.45
CA SER A 24 -7.38 -11.84 7.29
C SER A 24 -7.12 -10.79 6.21
N GLU A 25 -7.86 -10.83 5.10
CA GLU A 25 -7.73 -9.84 4.04
C GLU A 25 -8.20 -8.46 4.48
N GLN A 26 -9.31 -8.38 5.21
CA GLN A 26 -9.80 -7.12 5.77
C GLN A 26 -8.80 -6.52 6.74
N LYS A 27 -8.18 -7.34 7.60
CA LYS A 27 -7.15 -6.88 8.52
C LYS A 27 -5.95 -6.29 7.79
N LEU A 28 -5.51 -6.96 6.71
CA LEU A 28 -4.39 -6.44 5.89
C LEU A 28 -4.74 -5.09 5.28
N ASP A 29 -5.93 -4.93 4.75
CA ASP A 29 -6.36 -3.65 4.17
C ASP A 29 -6.45 -2.54 5.21
N ILE A 30 -6.94 -2.85 6.41
CA ILE A 30 -7.00 -1.88 7.51
C ILE A 30 -5.58 -1.43 7.90
N TYR A 31 -4.65 -2.37 8.03
CA TYR A 31 -3.26 -2.07 8.36
C TYR A 31 -2.51 -1.33 7.25
N ARG A 32 -2.92 -1.48 6.00
CA ARG A 32 -2.34 -0.69 4.88
C ARG A 32 -2.79 0.76 4.91
N GLY A 33 -3.94 1.02 5.49
CA GLY A 33 -4.50 2.36 5.60
C GLY A 33 -4.93 2.93 4.25
N ARG A 34 -4.73 4.24 4.05
CA ARG A 34 -5.05 4.88 2.79
C ARG A 34 -4.06 4.44 1.73
N GLN A 35 -4.58 3.91 0.61
CA GLN A 35 -3.75 3.28 -0.40
C GLN A 35 -4.22 3.62 -1.81
N ILE A 36 -3.27 3.56 -2.75
CA ILE A 36 -3.53 3.69 -4.18
C ILE A 36 -3.00 2.44 -4.86
N TRP A 37 -3.80 1.87 -5.75
CA TRP A 37 -3.42 0.75 -6.60
C TRP A 37 -3.38 1.24 -8.03
N VAL A 38 -2.26 1.05 -8.71
CA VAL A 38 -2.09 1.42 -10.11
C VAL A 38 -1.92 0.15 -10.93
N GLU A 39 -2.81 -0.02 -11.91
CA GLU A 39 -2.75 -1.14 -12.83
C GLU A 39 -1.83 -0.79 -14.01
N HIS A 40 -0.93 -1.69 -14.32
CA HIS A 40 0.01 -1.57 -15.44
C HIS A 40 -0.22 -2.68 -16.45
N LYS A 41 0.55 -2.69 -17.54
CA LYS A 41 0.50 -3.75 -18.52
C LYS A 41 0.88 -5.11 -17.91
N TYR A 42 0.41 -6.19 -18.55
CA TYR A 42 0.76 -7.56 -18.20
C TYR A 42 0.28 -8.02 -16.81
N GLY A 43 -0.78 -7.41 -16.30
CA GLY A 43 -1.35 -7.78 -15.01
C GLY A 43 -0.53 -7.33 -13.80
N VAL A 44 0.42 -6.45 -14.00
CA VAL A 44 1.21 -5.89 -12.90
C VAL A 44 0.43 -4.78 -12.21
N VAL A 45 0.42 -4.81 -10.89
CA VAL A 45 -0.21 -3.77 -10.06
C VAL A 45 0.83 -3.24 -9.08
N THR A 46 0.97 -1.93 -9.03
CA THR A 46 1.74 -1.29 -7.96
C THR A 46 0.80 -0.78 -6.89
N ARG A 47 1.20 -0.90 -5.64
CA ARG A 47 0.41 -0.52 -4.48
C ARG A 47 1.21 0.41 -3.59
N TYR A 48 0.58 1.50 -3.22
CA TYR A 48 1.17 2.55 -2.37
C TYR A 48 0.31 2.67 -1.13
N ALA A 49 0.86 2.39 0.04
CA ALA A 49 0.10 2.29 1.28
C ALA A 49 0.59 3.27 2.35
N HIS A 50 -0.16 3.37 3.43
CA HIS A 50 0.07 4.29 4.57
C HIS A 50 0.05 5.77 4.18
N LEU A 51 -0.65 6.12 3.11
CA LEU A 51 -0.69 7.49 2.61
C LEU A 51 -1.42 8.42 3.59
N SER A 52 -0.97 9.66 3.68
CA SER A 52 -1.67 10.72 4.42
C SER A 52 -2.77 11.36 3.58
N GLY A 53 -2.65 11.30 2.26
CA GLY A 53 -3.64 11.84 1.34
C GLY A 53 -3.42 11.36 -0.07
N ILE A 54 -4.44 11.56 -0.91
CA ILE A 54 -4.42 11.25 -2.33
C ILE A 54 -4.53 12.58 -3.08
N ALA A 55 -3.76 12.75 -4.17
CA ALA A 55 -3.82 13.96 -4.97
C ALA A 55 -5.23 14.16 -5.54
N GLU A 56 -5.70 15.41 -5.61
CA GLU A 56 -7.07 15.73 -6.01
C GLU A 56 -7.48 15.21 -7.38
N ASP A 57 -6.54 15.16 -8.30
CA ASP A 57 -6.76 14.69 -9.67
C ASP A 57 -6.70 13.17 -9.82
N VAL A 58 -6.38 12.46 -8.77
CA VAL A 58 -6.30 10.99 -8.76
C VAL A 58 -7.60 10.41 -8.23
N LYS A 59 -8.32 9.72 -9.09
CA LYS A 59 -9.60 9.09 -8.78
C LYS A 59 -9.63 7.68 -9.34
N LEU A 60 -10.58 6.89 -8.90
CA LEU A 60 -10.79 5.55 -9.45
C LEU A 60 -10.97 5.62 -10.97
N GLY A 61 -10.16 4.89 -11.70
CA GLY A 61 -10.16 4.89 -13.16
C GLY A 61 -9.28 5.96 -13.80
N SER A 62 -8.65 6.84 -13.01
CA SER A 62 -7.74 7.86 -13.55
C SER A 62 -6.53 7.23 -14.23
N LYS A 63 -6.09 7.87 -15.31
CA LYS A 63 -4.85 7.51 -15.99
C LYS A 63 -3.69 8.21 -15.32
N ILE A 64 -2.65 7.45 -14.96
CA ILE A 64 -1.48 7.97 -14.26
C ILE A 64 -0.29 8.00 -15.20
N MET A 65 0.39 9.12 -15.24
CA MET A 65 1.57 9.33 -16.07
C MET A 65 2.84 9.18 -15.24
N LYS A 66 3.94 8.76 -15.87
CA LYS A 66 5.24 8.69 -15.25
C LYS A 66 5.61 10.04 -14.63
N GLY A 67 6.05 10.04 -13.38
CA GLY A 67 6.43 11.25 -12.67
C GLY A 67 5.27 12.06 -12.08
N GLN A 68 4.04 11.62 -12.28
CA GLN A 68 2.88 12.32 -11.72
C GLN A 68 2.81 12.17 -10.20
N LEU A 69 2.51 13.26 -9.50
CA LEU A 69 2.19 13.20 -8.07
C LEU A 69 0.85 12.49 -7.88
N ILE A 70 0.83 11.41 -7.11
CA ILE A 70 -0.40 10.67 -6.87
C ILE A 70 -0.91 10.76 -5.42
N GLY A 71 -0.03 11.04 -4.48
CA GLY A 71 -0.41 11.10 -3.07
C GLY A 71 0.74 11.55 -2.19
N PHE A 72 0.52 11.44 -0.89
CA PHE A 72 1.45 11.92 0.12
C PHE A 72 1.76 10.83 1.13
N VAL A 73 3.01 10.71 1.51
CA VAL A 73 3.46 9.74 2.51
C VAL A 73 2.85 10.04 3.88
N GLY A 74 2.50 9.00 4.61
CA GLY A 74 1.92 9.14 5.94
C GLY A 74 2.10 7.88 6.78
N ASP A 75 1.27 7.74 7.79
CA ASP A 75 1.28 6.61 8.71
C ASP A 75 -0.08 5.92 8.86
N SER A 76 -1.03 6.23 7.99
CA SER A 76 -2.38 5.66 8.06
C SER A 76 -2.34 4.13 8.07
N GLY A 77 -3.19 3.50 8.87
CA GLY A 77 -3.24 2.05 9.03
C GLY A 77 -2.20 1.47 9.97
N THR A 78 -1.20 2.24 10.39
CA THR A 78 -0.23 1.77 11.39
C THR A 78 -0.80 1.92 12.80
N PRO A 79 -0.45 1.01 13.74
CA PRO A 79 -0.83 1.20 15.14
C PRO A 79 -0.36 2.52 15.71
N GLU A 80 0.81 2.98 15.29
CA GLU A 80 1.43 4.24 15.73
C GLU A 80 0.61 5.47 15.30
N SER A 81 -0.20 5.37 14.24
CA SER A 81 -1.09 6.46 13.85
C SER A 81 -2.11 6.81 14.95
N ILE A 82 -2.41 5.84 15.83
CA ILE A 82 -3.30 6.01 16.99
C ILE A 82 -2.50 6.36 18.24
N THR A 83 -1.42 5.61 18.52
CA THR A 83 -0.68 5.72 19.79
C THR A 83 0.39 6.80 19.79
N ALA A 84 1.00 7.09 18.65
CA ALA A 84 2.08 8.06 18.51
C ALA A 84 2.07 8.65 17.08
N PRO A 85 1.06 9.47 16.73
CA PRO A 85 0.91 9.98 15.36
C PRO A 85 2.16 10.69 14.85
N GLY A 86 2.51 10.41 13.58
CA GLY A 86 3.63 11.04 12.90
C GLY A 86 5.00 10.41 13.17
N THR A 87 5.09 9.40 14.03
CA THR A 87 6.38 8.76 14.35
C THR A 87 6.81 7.70 13.34
N GLU A 88 5.86 7.13 12.59
CA GLU A 88 6.11 6.05 11.63
C GLU A 88 5.69 6.42 10.21
N ASN A 89 5.93 7.66 9.80
CA ASN A 89 5.67 8.07 8.42
C ASN A 89 6.61 7.36 7.46
N HIS A 90 6.04 6.56 6.57
CA HIS A 90 6.81 5.85 5.56
C HIS A 90 5.92 5.42 4.39
N LEU A 91 6.53 5.21 3.24
CA LEU A 91 5.84 4.63 2.10
C LEU A 91 5.99 3.11 2.13
N HIS A 92 4.88 2.40 2.14
CA HIS A 92 4.86 0.97 1.89
C HIS A 92 4.52 0.77 0.41
N PHE A 93 5.48 0.25 -0.35
CA PHE A 93 5.37 0.07 -1.79
C PHE A 93 5.44 -1.41 -2.13
N GLU A 94 4.50 -1.88 -2.95
CA GLU A 94 4.48 -3.27 -3.43
C GLU A 94 4.34 -3.28 -4.95
N ILE A 95 5.02 -4.22 -5.58
CA ILE A 95 4.78 -4.58 -6.98
C ILE A 95 4.20 -6.00 -6.96
N ARG A 96 3.02 -6.16 -7.52
CA ARG A 96 2.32 -7.44 -7.52
C ARG A 96 2.04 -7.91 -8.93
N GLN A 97 2.09 -9.22 -9.12
CA GLN A 97 1.69 -9.85 -10.37
C GLN A 97 0.86 -11.08 -10.00
N GLY A 98 -0.44 -11.06 -10.35
CA GLY A 98 -1.36 -12.08 -9.88
C GLY A 98 -1.53 -12.03 -8.37
N LYS A 99 -1.34 -13.17 -7.70
CA LYS A 99 -1.47 -13.31 -6.24
C LYS A 99 -0.18 -13.01 -5.48
N ASP A 100 0.95 -12.97 -6.18
CA ASP A 100 2.26 -12.81 -5.57
C ASP A 100 2.81 -11.41 -5.83
N TYR A 101 3.70 -10.93 -4.96
CA TYR A 101 4.46 -9.74 -5.32
C TYR A 101 5.66 -10.13 -6.19
N LEU A 102 6.05 -9.17 -7.01
CA LEU A 102 7.19 -9.34 -7.88
C LEU A 102 8.43 -9.60 -7.03
N GLY A 103 9.17 -10.62 -7.39
CA GLY A 103 10.37 -11.01 -6.67
C GLY A 103 10.14 -11.98 -5.52
N SER A 104 8.91 -12.47 -5.31
CA SER A 104 8.60 -13.42 -4.23
C SER A 104 9.42 -14.72 -4.30
N ASP A 105 9.77 -15.16 -5.50
CA ASP A 105 10.58 -16.36 -5.72
C ASP A 105 12.06 -16.06 -5.95
N ILE A 106 12.48 -14.81 -5.81
CA ILE A 106 13.84 -14.38 -6.08
C ILE A 106 14.62 -14.31 -4.76
N LYS A 107 15.84 -14.85 -4.78
CA LYS A 107 16.72 -14.81 -3.62
C LYS A 107 17.00 -13.36 -3.26
N LEU A 108 17.08 -13.06 -1.95
CA LEU A 108 17.33 -11.72 -1.46
C LEU A 108 18.59 -11.09 -2.06
N GLU A 109 19.64 -11.88 -2.24
CA GLU A 109 20.90 -11.42 -2.84
C GLU A 109 20.76 -10.99 -4.30
N ASP A 110 19.77 -11.50 -5.04
CA ASP A 110 19.53 -11.17 -6.44
C ASP A 110 18.48 -10.06 -6.62
N MET A 111 17.79 -9.68 -5.55
CA MET A 111 16.66 -8.78 -5.59
C MET A 111 17.00 -7.38 -6.09
N HIS A 112 18.15 -6.87 -5.68
CA HIS A 112 18.59 -5.53 -6.07
C HIS A 112 18.75 -5.42 -7.59
N GLU A 113 19.43 -6.36 -8.22
CA GLU A 113 19.60 -6.39 -9.68
C GLU A 113 18.28 -6.58 -10.40
N TYR A 114 17.43 -7.43 -9.86
CA TYR A 114 16.10 -7.71 -10.40
C TYR A 114 15.25 -6.44 -10.46
N TYR A 115 15.17 -5.70 -9.36
CA TYR A 115 14.41 -4.45 -9.32
C TYR A 115 15.05 -3.35 -10.17
N LEU A 116 16.36 -3.26 -10.23
CA LEU A 116 17.03 -2.33 -11.13
C LEU A 116 16.66 -2.57 -12.58
N ALA A 117 16.63 -3.83 -13.01
CA ALA A 117 16.25 -4.20 -14.36
C ALA A 117 14.80 -3.78 -14.68
N ILE A 118 13.88 -3.92 -13.71
CA ILE A 118 12.48 -3.53 -13.88
C ILE A 118 12.33 -2.01 -13.95
N PHE A 119 12.92 -1.28 -13.02
CA PHE A 119 12.76 0.18 -12.95
C PHE A 119 13.50 0.94 -14.03
N ASN A 120 14.50 0.34 -14.65
CA ASN A 120 15.26 0.94 -15.76
C ASN A 120 14.65 0.66 -17.13
N GLN A 121 13.58 -0.13 -17.21
CA GLN A 121 12.83 -0.35 -18.44
C GLN A 121 11.96 0.87 -18.73
N GLU A 122 12.06 1.41 -19.92
CA GLU A 122 11.22 2.49 -20.40
C GLU A 122 10.13 2.00 -21.34
#